data_9e1b25f076e5d5177e5fc669b25c36e9
#
_entry.id   9e1b25f076e5d5177e5fc669b25c36e9
#
_cell.length_a   1.000
_cell.length_b   1.000
_cell.length_c   1.000
_cell.angle_alpha   90.00
_cell.angle_beta   90.00
_cell.angle_gamma   90.00
#
_symmetry.space_group_name_H-M   'P 1'
#
loop_
_entity.id
_entity.type
_entity.pdbx_description
1 polymer ?
#
loop_
_entity_poly.entity_id
_entity_poly.type
_entity_poly.pdbx_seq_one_letter_code
_entity_poly.pdbx_strand_id
1 'polypeptide(L)'
;MQKKSEKIIFTLYLLGFLALALTLALLQPLANTPPLYGNPPDEHARYLIPQFICKYGKIPTGWEEEVRIPAYGFSYALYNVFPYIVQGYLMRFVSLFTESEVVLLYTARLVNVTFGLLMAVVVYLIGKRVFRDDRFRWLFCFAVTYLPEGLFLHTYVNTDSCCMLSTAMMVYALVCVYQDGINLRNSLWMSGGIILCALSYYNAYGYIVSCILLFLLSFLQKRENGGYSYDWKNMLKYGVLIAGVVLAGIGWWFIRSYI
;
A
#
# COMPACT_ATOMS: atom_id res chain seq x y z
N MET A 1 -1.18 30.73 -16.35
CA MET A 1 -1.02 30.92 -14.89
C MET A 1 -1.51 29.73 -14.07
N GLN A 2 -2.66 29.18 -14.34
CA GLN A 2 -3.29 28.07 -13.58
C GLN A 2 -2.42 26.80 -13.43
N LYS A 3 -1.78 26.32 -14.53
CA LYS A 3 -0.89 25.12 -14.46
C LYS A 3 0.36 25.29 -13.59
N LYS A 4 0.91 26.52 -13.46
CA LYS A 4 2.08 26.80 -12.63
C LYS A 4 1.68 26.79 -11.15
N SER A 5 0.54 27.38 -10.80
CA SER A 5 -0.02 27.37 -9.44
C SER A 5 -0.35 25.95 -8.98
N GLU A 6 -0.96 25.12 -9.83
CA GLU A 6 -1.26 23.72 -9.52
C GLU A 6 0.00 22.91 -9.19
N LYS A 7 1.07 23.07 -9.96
CA LYS A 7 2.35 22.42 -9.68
C LYS A 7 2.94 22.83 -8.34
N ILE A 8 2.89 24.12 -8.00
CA ILE A 8 3.40 24.63 -6.72
C ILE A 8 2.61 24.03 -5.57
N ILE A 9 1.28 24.05 -5.62
CA ILE A 9 0.43 23.51 -4.56
C ILE A 9 0.67 22.00 -4.43
N PHE A 10 0.78 21.26 -5.53
CA PHE A 10 1.09 19.84 -5.52
C PHE A 10 2.44 19.54 -4.86
N THR A 11 3.46 20.32 -5.20
CA THR A 11 4.79 20.18 -4.58
C THR A 11 4.71 20.46 -3.07
N LEU A 12 4.05 21.55 -2.65
CA LEU A 12 3.88 21.88 -1.24
C LEU A 12 3.06 20.81 -0.49
N TYR A 13 2.03 20.26 -1.11
CA TYR A 13 1.24 19.16 -0.58
C TYR A 13 2.11 17.92 -0.31
N LEU A 14 2.96 17.51 -1.26
CA LEU A 14 3.84 16.35 -1.06
C LEU A 14 4.97 16.64 -0.07
N LEU A 15 5.59 17.83 -0.12
CA LEU A 15 6.63 18.23 0.82
C LEU A 15 6.11 18.35 2.24
N GLY A 16 4.90 18.89 2.42
CA GLY A 16 4.24 18.96 3.74
C GLY A 16 3.97 17.57 4.32
N PHE A 17 3.44 16.65 3.50
CA PHE A 17 3.27 15.24 3.91
C PHE A 17 4.60 14.63 4.31
N LEU A 18 5.61 14.75 3.45
CA LEU A 18 6.93 14.18 3.69
C LEU A 18 7.56 14.73 4.97
N ALA A 19 7.50 16.05 5.18
CA ALA A 19 8.03 16.69 6.39
C ALA A 19 7.35 16.15 7.65
N LEU A 20 6.02 16.08 7.68
CA LEU A 20 5.28 15.56 8.83
C LEU A 20 5.54 14.07 9.06
N ALA A 21 5.49 13.26 8.00
CA ALA A 21 5.73 11.83 8.11
C ALA A 21 7.16 11.51 8.57
N LEU A 22 8.18 12.22 8.05
CA LEU A 22 9.56 12.08 8.51
C LEU A 22 9.71 12.51 9.97
N THR A 23 9.14 13.65 10.34
CA THR A 23 9.17 14.14 11.74
C THR A 23 8.59 13.09 12.68
N LEU A 24 7.41 12.56 12.38
CA LEU A 24 6.79 11.52 13.19
C LEU A 24 7.62 10.23 13.19
N ALA A 25 8.12 9.77 12.05
CA ALA A 25 8.91 8.53 11.95
C ALA A 25 10.22 8.60 12.76
N LEU A 26 10.87 9.76 12.80
CA LEU A 26 12.15 9.95 13.48
C LEU A 26 12.00 10.32 14.96
N LEU A 27 10.94 11.04 15.34
CA LEU A 27 10.70 11.47 16.73
C LEU A 27 9.93 10.45 17.55
N GLN A 28 9.36 9.39 16.95
CA GLN A 28 8.71 8.35 17.73
C GLN A 28 9.71 7.67 18.66
N PRO A 29 9.37 7.54 19.97
CA PRO A 29 10.25 6.94 20.95
C PRO A 29 10.73 5.55 20.51
N LEU A 30 12.00 5.29 20.77
CA LEU A 30 12.57 3.94 20.67
C LEU A 30 12.44 3.26 22.02
N ALA A 31 12.32 1.94 22.04
CA ALA A 31 12.38 1.18 23.29
C ALA A 31 13.78 1.32 23.91
N ASN A 32 13.83 1.50 25.23
CA ASN A 32 15.08 1.67 25.96
C ASN A 32 15.85 0.36 26.20
N THR A 33 15.32 -0.78 25.72
CA THR A 33 15.92 -2.10 25.88
C THR A 33 16.28 -2.71 24.52
N PRO A 34 17.46 -3.31 24.36
CA PRO A 34 17.80 -4.09 23.18
C PRO A 34 16.94 -5.35 23.05
N PRO A 35 16.61 -5.79 21.83
CA PRO A 35 16.82 -5.04 20.58
C PRO A 35 15.93 -3.79 20.54
N LEU A 36 16.43 -2.72 19.92
CA LEU A 36 15.75 -1.43 19.83
C LEU A 36 14.44 -1.58 19.03
N TYR A 37 13.35 -1.66 19.74
CA TYR A 37 12.01 -1.67 19.13
C TYR A 37 11.39 -0.28 19.22
N GLY A 38 10.59 0.05 18.23
CA GLY A 38 9.75 1.24 18.30
C GLY A 38 8.62 1.08 19.32
N ASN A 39 8.08 2.22 19.75
CA ASN A 39 6.97 2.28 20.70
C ASN A 39 5.56 2.22 20.07
N PRO A 40 5.37 2.42 18.74
CA PRO A 40 4.07 2.24 18.09
C PRO A 40 3.50 0.83 18.29
N PRO A 41 2.16 0.68 18.23
CA PRO A 41 1.51 -0.60 18.44
C PRO A 41 2.09 -1.71 17.56
N ASP A 42 2.48 -2.83 18.17
CA ASP A 42 3.02 -4.02 17.52
C ASP A 42 4.31 -3.82 16.71
N GLU A 43 4.90 -2.62 16.65
CA GLU A 43 6.09 -2.38 15.84
C GLU A 43 7.22 -3.33 16.22
N HIS A 44 7.43 -3.60 17.51
CA HIS A 44 8.45 -4.52 18.00
C HIS A 44 8.30 -5.93 17.41
N ALA A 45 7.08 -6.43 17.34
CA ALA A 45 6.77 -7.76 16.82
C ALA A 45 6.85 -7.82 15.28
N ARG A 46 6.40 -6.76 14.63
CA ARG A 46 6.42 -6.63 13.17
C ARG A 46 7.85 -6.41 12.65
N TYR A 47 8.69 -5.69 13.39
CA TYR A 47 10.08 -5.40 13.03
C TYR A 47 10.98 -6.65 13.03
N LEU A 48 10.64 -7.71 13.78
CA LEU A 48 11.39 -8.98 13.76
C LEU A 48 11.51 -9.55 12.34
N ILE A 49 10.51 -9.35 11.49
CA ILE A 49 10.49 -9.90 10.12
C ILE A 49 11.53 -9.20 9.21
N PRO A 50 11.49 -7.87 9.01
CA PRO A 50 12.52 -7.20 8.21
C PRO A 50 13.90 -7.32 8.84
N GLN A 51 14.04 -7.40 10.17
CA GLN A 51 15.32 -7.65 10.82
C GLN A 51 15.87 -9.04 10.47
N PHE A 52 15.06 -10.09 10.47
CA PHE A 52 15.44 -11.42 10.03
C PHE A 52 15.90 -11.42 8.56
N ILE A 53 15.12 -10.76 7.67
CA ILE A 53 15.48 -10.65 6.25
C ILE A 53 16.80 -9.89 6.07
N CYS A 54 17.01 -8.82 6.82
CA CYS A 54 18.26 -8.07 6.82
C CYS A 54 19.45 -8.96 7.19
N LYS A 55 19.34 -9.73 8.26
CA LYS A 55 20.39 -10.57 8.78
C LYS A 55 20.70 -11.78 7.89
N TYR A 56 19.67 -12.52 7.48
CA TYR A 56 19.84 -13.80 6.79
C TYR A 56 19.66 -13.74 5.26
N GLY A 57 19.09 -12.67 4.72
CA GLY A 57 18.76 -12.54 3.30
C GLY A 57 17.68 -13.49 2.81
N LYS A 58 16.88 -14.05 3.74
CA LYS A 58 15.82 -15.02 3.46
C LYS A 58 14.49 -14.50 4.03
N ILE A 59 13.38 -14.85 3.38
CA ILE A 59 12.04 -14.55 3.88
C ILE A 59 11.70 -15.60 4.95
N PRO A 60 11.38 -15.21 6.19
CA PRO A 60 11.06 -16.17 7.25
C PRO A 60 9.74 -16.88 6.97
N THR A 61 9.61 -18.13 7.43
CA THR A 61 8.37 -18.92 7.33
C THR A 61 7.39 -18.59 8.46
N GLY A 62 7.90 -18.07 9.58
CA GLY A 62 7.14 -17.81 10.82
C GLY A 62 7.40 -18.86 11.90
N TRP A 63 8.16 -19.91 11.57
CA TRP A 63 8.53 -20.98 12.52
C TRP A 63 9.89 -20.76 13.17
N GLU A 64 10.69 -19.84 12.67
CA GLU A 64 12.00 -19.46 13.23
C GLU A 64 11.80 -18.73 14.57
N GLU A 65 12.63 -19.05 15.58
CA GLU A 65 12.55 -18.46 16.93
C GLU A 65 12.73 -16.94 16.89
N GLU A 66 13.60 -16.44 16.02
CA GLU A 66 13.93 -15.01 15.89
C GLU A 66 12.78 -14.14 15.42
N VAL A 67 11.76 -14.74 14.77
CA VAL A 67 10.58 -13.98 14.31
C VAL A 67 9.33 -14.25 15.17
N ARG A 68 9.46 -15.05 16.22
CA ARG A 68 8.38 -15.29 17.18
C ARG A 68 8.40 -14.28 18.31
N ILE A 69 7.21 -13.82 18.70
CA ILE A 69 7.05 -12.99 19.89
C ILE A 69 7.23 -13.88 21.11
N PRO A 70 8.24 -13.64 21.96
CA PRO A 70 8.58 -14.55 23.05
C PRO A 70 7.41 -14.87 23.99
N ALA A 71 6.54 -13.89 24.27
CA ALA A 71 5.40 -14.04 25.17
C ALA A 71 4.27 -14.92 24.62
N TYR A 72 4.11 -15.01 23.28
CA TYR A 72 2.94 -15.65 22.66
C TYR A 72 3.30 -16.82 21.73
N GLY A 73 4.57 -17.01 21.40
CA GLY A 73 5.01 -17.99 20.39
C GLY A 73 4.48 -17.72 18.97
N PHE A 74 3.85 -16.57 18.75
CA PHE A 74 3.24 -16.15 17.50
C PHE A 74 4.23 -15.34 16.66
N SER A 75 4.08 -15.40 15.32
CA SER A 75 4.85 -14.60 14.39
C SER A 75 3.96 -13.91 13.35
N TYR A 76 4.18 -12.62 13.13
CA TYR A 76 3.57 -11.91 12.02
C TYR A 76 4.06 -12.38 10.64
N ALA A 77 5.14 -13.18 10.57
CA ALA A 77 5.60 -13.81 9.32
C ALA A 77 4.64 -14.88 8.78
N LEU A 78 3.70 -15.37 9.59
CA LEU A 78 2.62 -16.27 9.14
C LEU A 78 1.57 -15.55 8.27
N TYR A 79 1.55 -14.23 8.30
CA TYR A 79 0.66 -13.40 7.49
C TYR A 79 1.37 -12.83 6.25
N ASN A 80 0.71 -11.89 5.59
CA ASN A 80 1.20 -11.21 4.41
C ASN A 80 2.44 -10.37 4.72
N VAL A 81 3.56 -10.65 4.08
CA VAL A 81 4.88 -10.11 4.46
C VAL A 81 5.50 -9.18 3.43
N PHE A 82 4.81 -8.88 2.32
CA PHE A 82 5.42 -8.09 1.23
C PHE A 82 6.03 -6.77 1.68
N PRO A 83 5.38 -5.93 2.51
CA PRO A 83 6.00 -4.70 3.00
C PRO A 83 7.29 -4.96 3.79
N TYR A 84 7.31 -6.01 4.60
CA TYR A 84 8.49 -6.41 5.37
C TYR A 84 9.63 -6.92 4.49
N ILE A 85 9.31 -7.54 3.34
CA ILE A 85 10.32 -7.95 2.35
C ILE A 85 11.03 -6.72 1.81
N VAL A 86 10.28 -5.68 1.41
CA VAL A 86 10.85 -4.43 0.90
C VAL A 86 11.71 -3.75 1.98
N GLN A 87 11.19 -3.68 3.22
CA GLN A 87 11.90 -3.12 4.37
C GLN A 87 13.19 -3.90 4.65
N GLY A 88 13.12 -5.22 4.74
CA GLY A 88 14.25 -6.06 5.10
C GLY A 88 15.39 -6.05 4.07
N TYR A 89 15.07 -6.07 2.77
CA TYR A 89 16.11 -5.98 1.75
C TYR A 89 16.70 -4.57 1.65
N LEU A 90 15.92 -3.51 1.87
CA LEU A 90 16.49 -2.17 1.95
C LEU A 90 17.38 -2.00 3.19
N MET A 91 16.97 -2.51 4.36
CA MET A 91 17.82 -2.57 5.55
C MET A 91 19.11 -3.34 5.28
N ARG A 92 19.02 -4.50 4.61
CA ARG A 92 20.20 -5.28 4.23
C ARG A 92 21.16 -4.51 3.32
N PHE A 93 20.65 -3.73 2.39
CA PHE A 93 21.49 -2.84 1.57
C PHE A 93 22.16 -1.75 2.43
N VAL A 94 21.42 -1.11 3.34
CA VAL A 94 21.93 -0.06 4.23
C VAL A 94 22.95 -0.66 5.24
N SER A 95 22.76 -1.91 5.69
CA SER A 95 23.68 -2.57 6.61
C SER A 95 25.09 -2.80 6.05
N LEU A 96 25.28 -2.64 4.73
CA LEU A 96 26.64 -2.62 4.13
C LEU A 96 27.44 -1.38 4.52
N PHE A 97 26.77 -0.33 5.03
CA PHE A 97 27.40 0.95 5.35
C PHE A 97 27.32 1.30 6.85
N THR A 98 26.49 0.60 7.62
CA THR A 98 26.31 0.88 9.06
C THR A 98 25.81 -0.36 9.82
N GLU A 99 26.30 -0.52 11.05
CA GLU A 99 25.81 -1.54 12.01
C GLU A 99 24.78 -0.98 13.00
N SER A 100 24.42 0.31 12.87
CA SER A 100 23.50 0.97 13.80
C SER A 100 22.08 0.44 13.67
N GLU A 101 21.57 -0.27 14.67
CA GLU A 101 20.21 -0.77 14.76
C GLU A 101 19.16 0.35 14.62
N VAL A 102 19.46 1.54 15.14
CA VAL A 102 18.60 2.72 15.02
C VAL A 102 18.45 3.16 13.56
N VAL A 103 19.55 3.18 12.81
CA VAL A 103 19.53 3.54 11.38
C VAL A 103 18.77 2.48 10.59
N LEU A 104 18.92 1.20 10.93
CA LEU A 104 18.20 0.12 10.26
C LEU A 104 16.69 0.20 10.54
N LEU A 105 16.26 0.49 11.78
CA LEU A 105 14.85 0.71 12.10
C LEU A 105 14.28 1.91 11.35
N TYR A 106 14.99 3.03 11.32
CA TYR A 106 14.56 4.20 10.54
C TYR A 106 14.47 3.88 9.05
N THR A 107 15.38 3.07 8.51
CA THR A 107 15.31 2.60 7.12
C THR A 107 14.01 1.84 6.86
N ALA A 108 13.60 0.95 7.75
CA ALA A 108 12.32 0.24 7.63
C ALA A 108 11.12 1.20 7.69
N ARG A 109 11.12 2.19 8.60
CA ARG A 109 10.07 3.21 8.71
C ARG A 109 9.96 4.07 7.43
N LEU A 110 11.10 4.43 6.82
CA LEU A 110 11.14 5.21 5.58
C LEU A 110 10.46 4.50 4.39
N VAL A 111 10.45 3.17 4.36
CA VAL A 111 9.67 2.41 3.36
C VAL A 111 8.17 2.71 3.51
N ASN A 112 7.66 2.75 4.74
CA ASN A 112 6.26 3.08 4.98
C ASN A 112 5.94 4.55 4.65
N VAL A 113 6.84 5.48 4.97
CA VAL A 113 6.73 6.89 4.52
C VAL A 113 6.64 6.97 2.99
N THR A 114 7.43 6.14 2.28
CA THR A 114 7.39 6.08 0.81
C THR A 114 6.05 5.57 0.30
N PHE A 115 5.47 4.52 0.90
CA PHE A 115 4.12 4.06 0.56
C PHE A 115 3.08 5.16 0.79
N GLY A 116 3.17 5.90 1.89
CA GLY A 116 2.29 7.05 2.17
C GLY A 116 2.43 8.16 1.14
N LEU A 117 3.66 8.49 0.72
CA LEU A 117 3.90 9.50 -0.31
C LEU A 117 3.32 9.07 -1.66
N LEU A 118 3.48 7.80 -2.03
CA LEU A 118 2.85 7.24 -3.24
C LEU A 118 1.33 7.25 -3.14
N MET A 119 0.75 6.94 -1.96
CA MET A 119 -0.68 7.07 -1.72
C MET A 119 -1.15 8.52 -1.92
N ALA A 120 -0.42 9.51 -1.39
CA ALA A 120 -0.75 10.92 -1.57
C ALA A 120 -0.81 11.32 -3.06
N VAL A 121 0.12 10.80 -3.88
CA VAL A 121 0.08 10.99 -5.34
C VAL A 121 -1.18 10.37 -5.94
N VAL A 122 -1.53 9.14 -5.56
CA VAL A 122 -2.73 8.47 -6.09
C VAL A 122 -4.00 9.20 -5.65
N VAL A 123 -4.09 9.67 -4.41
CA VAL A 123 -5.22 10.48 -3.90
C VAL A 123 -5.37 11.77 -4.72
N TYR A 124 -4.27 12.44 -5.05
CA TYR A 124 -4.32 13.59 -5.95
C TYR A 124 -4.84 13.23 -7.36
N LEU A 125 -4.42 12.07 -7.91
CA LEU A 125 -4.93 11.60 -9.20
C LEU A 125 -6.43 11.30 -9.15
N ILE A 126 -6.94 10.73 -8.06
CA ILE A 126 -8.39 10.54 -7.82
C ILE A 126 -9.08 11.90 -7.78
N GLY A 127 -8.56 12.82 -6.97
CA GLY A 127 -9.11 14.17 -6.84
C GLY A 127 -9.23 14.90 -8.18
N LYS A 128 -8.23 14.75 -9.05
CA LYS A 128 -8.24 15.32 -10.43
C LYS A 128 -9.34 14.72 -11.32
N ARG A 129 -9.69 13.48 -11.09
CA ARG A 129 -10.73 12.80 -11.85
C ARG A 129 -12.13 13.12 -11.33
N VAL A 130 -12.30 13.24 -10.03
CA VAL A 130 -13.61 13.36 -9.38
C VAL A 130 -14.08 14.81 -9.29
N PHE A 131 -13.18 15.75 -8.98
CA PHE A 131 -13.55 17.14 -8.73
C PHE A 131 -13.13 18.06 -9.87
N ARG A 132 -14.11 18.81 -10.40
CA ARG A 132 -13.86 19.87 -11.42
C ARG A 132 -13.34 21.15 -10.77
N ASP A 133 -13.82 21.51 -9.58
CA ASP A 133 -13.37 22.68 -8.82
C ASP A 133 -12.09 22.33 -8.03
N ASP A 134 -11.05 23.15 -8.23
CA ASP A 134 -9.75 23.00 -7.59
C ASP A 134 -9.84 23.05 -6.07
N ARG A 135 -10.76 23.83 -5.49
CA ARG A 135 -10.93 23.95 -4.03
C ARG A 135 -11.39 22.64 -3.41
N PHE A 136 -12.42 22.01 -3.97
CA PHE A 136 -12.92 20.72 -3.51
C PHE A 136 -11.89 19.60 -3.74
N ARG A 137 -11.15 19.65 -4.85
CA ARG A 137 -10.06 18.73 -5.12
C ARG A 137 -8.99 18.79 -4.03
N TRP A 138 -8.50 19.99 -3.70
CA TRP A 138 -7.48 20.14 -2.67
C TRP A 138 -8.01 19.84 -1.28
N LEU A 139 -9.24 20.24 -0.95
CA LEU A 139 -9.89 19.84 0.30
C LEU A 139 -9.91 18.32 0.47
N PHE A 140 -10.34 17.60 -0.58
CA PHE A 140 -10.30 16.13 -0.60
C PHE A 140 -8.89 15.58 -0.40
N CYS A 141 -7.90 16.09 -1.14
CA CYS A 141 -6.53 15.63 -1.04
C CYS A 141 -5.99 15.80 0.38
N PHE A 142 -6.17 16.99 0.98
CA PHE A 142 -5.72 17.26 2.34
C PHE A 142 -6.50 16.44 3.38
N ALA A 143 -7.82 16.34 3.27
CA ALA A 143 -8.65 15.60 4.20
C ALA A 143 -8.29 14.11 4.26
N VAL A 144 -8.01 13.49 3.10
CA VAL A 144 -7.65 12.06 3.03
C VAL A 144 -6.20 11.82 3.47
N THR A 145 -5.26 12.62 2.95
CA THR A 145 -3.82 12.35 3.13
C THR A 145 -3.29 12.78 4.51
N TYR A 146 -3.87 13.84 5.08
CA TYR A 146 -3.41 14.39 6.35
C TYR A 146 -4.31 14.00 7.53
N LEU A 147 -5.18 13.00 7.35
CA LEU A 147 -5.91 12.41 8.48
C LEU A 147 -4.88 11.90 9.51
N PRO A 148 -4.92 12.36 10.76
CA PRO A 148 -3.85 12.08 11.74
C PRO A 148 -3.55 10.59 11.92
N GLU A 149 -4.58 9.76 12.00
CA GLU A 149 -4.43 8.30 12.12
C GLU A 149 -3.77 7.69 10.87
N GLY A 150 -4.23 8.09 9.67
CA GLY A 150 -3.64 7.64 8.41
C GLY A 150 -2.18 8.08 8.28
N LEU A 151 -1.87 9.34 8.61
CA LEU A 151 -0.51 9.84 8.60
C LEU A 151 0.38 9.06 9.57
N PHE A 152 -0.10 8.75 10.78
CA PHE A 152 0.63 7.95 11.76
C PHE A 152 0.94 6.54 11.24
N LEU A 153 -0.01 5.87 10.60
CA LEU A 153 0.20 4.54 10.00
C LEU A 153 1.31 4.51 8.93
N HIS A 154 1.65 5.65 8.34
CA HIS A 154 2.76 5.75 7.39
C HIS A 154 4.14 5.96 8.04
N THR A 155 4.25 5.97 9.38
CA THR A 155 5.47 6.43 10.06
C THR A 155 6.20 5.37 10.88
N TYR A 156 5.68 4.15 10.95
CA TYR A 156 6.30 3.03 11.70
C TYR A 156 6.18 1.71 10.94
N VAL A 157 6.88 0.68 11.41
CA VAL A 157 6.94 -0.63 10.73
C VAL A 157 5.60 -1.36 10.86
N ASN A 158 4.86 -1.42 9.78
CA ASN A 158 3.57 -2.12 9.66
C ASN A 158 3.26 -2.48 8.20
N THR A 159 2.13 -3.13 7.95
CA THR A 159 1.62 -3.46 6.62
C THR A 159 0.52 -2.51 6.15
N ASP A 160 -0.03 -1.72 7.05
CA ASP A 160 -1.20 -0.86 6.81
C ASP A 160 -0.89 0.23 5.79
N SER A 161 0.31 0.80 5.82
CA SER A 161 0.76 1.83 4.88
C SER A 161 0.68 1.37 3.42
N CYS A 162 1.18 0.17 3.12
CA CYS A 162 1.09 -0.44 1.78
C CYS A 162 -0.35 -0.78 1.40
N CYS A 163 -1.15 -1.24 2.38
CA CYS A 163 -2.57 -1.53 2.19
C CYS A 163 -3.36 -0.28 1.81
N MET A 164 -3.13 0.87 2.47
CA MET A 164 -3.77 2.15 2.14
C MET A 164 -3.42 2.60 0.71
N LEU A 165 -2.15 2.48 0.31
CA LEU A 165 -1.73 2.73 -1.08
C LEU A 165 -2.48 1.81 -2.05
N SER A 166 -2.56 0.51 -1.75
CA SER A 166 -3.22 -0.48 -2.62
C SER A 166 -4.70 -0.17 -2.81
N THR A 167 -5.40 0.21 -1.74
CA THR A 167 -6.80 0.60 -1.77
C THR A 167 -7.00 1.86 -2.62
N ALA A 168 -6.14 2.87 -2.44
CA ALA A 168 -6.18 4.07 -3.27
C ALA A 168 -5.97 3.75 -4.76
N MET A 169 -5.06 2.82 -5.10
CA MET A 169 -4.85 2.36 -6.49
C MET A 169 -6.09 1.69 -7.07
N MET A 170 -6.78 0.83 -6.31
CA MET A 170 -8.02 0.19 -6.74
C MET A 170 -9.12 1.22 -6.98
N VAL A 171 -9.30 2.18 -6.06
CA VAL A 171 -10.28 3.27 -6.21
C VAL A 171 -9.96 4.12 -7.44
N TYR A 172 -8.69 4.48 -7.66
CA TYR A 172 -8.27 5.22 -8.85
C TYR A 172 -8.60 4.47 -10.14
N ALA A 173 -8.31 3.16 -10.18
CA ALA A 173 -8.61 2.31 -11.33
C ALA A 173 -10.12 2.27 -11.62
N LEU A 174 -10.96 2.11 -10.59
CA LEU A 174 -12.43 2.10 -10.71
C LEU A 174 -12.97 3.45 -11.23
N VAL A 175 -12.45 4.57 -10.70
CA VAL A 175 -12.82 5.92 -11.19
C VAL A 175 -12.46 6.06 -12.67
N CYS A 176 -11.28 5.61 -13.09
CA CYS A 176 -10.87 5.63 -14.49
C CYS A 176 -11.75 4.72 -15.36
N VAL A 177 -12.10 3.51 -14.89
CA VAL A 177 -12.99 2.60 -15.60
C VAL A 177 -14.37 3.22 -15.78
N TYR A 178 -14.90 3.87 -14.75
CA TYR A 178 -16.21 4.53 -14.81
C TYR A 178 -16.24 5.71 -15.80
N GLN A 179 -15.15 6.50 -15.88
CA GLN A 179 -15.09 7.70 -16.72
C GLN A 179 -14.65 7.44 -18.15
N ASP A 180 -13.64 6.60 -18.34
CA ASP A 180 -12.97 6.38 -19.64
C ASP A 180 -13.29 5.01 -20.25
N GLY A 181 -14.05 4.17 -19.54
CA GLY A 181 -14.22 2.76 -19.88
C GLY A 181 -13.00 1.91 -19.53
N ILE A 182 -13.15 0.59 -19.70
CA ILE A 182 -12.08 -0.37 -19.42
C ILE A 182 -11.02 -0.35 -20.54
N ASN A 183 -9.76 -0.33 -20.15
CA ASN A 183 -8.61 -0.42 -21.05
C ASN A 183 -7.41 -1.07 -20.32
N LEU A 184 -6.34 -1.34 -21.06
CA LEU A 184 -5.14 -1.98 -20.50
C LEU A 184 -4.56 -1.21 -19.29
N ARG A 185 -4.47 0.13 -19.39
CA ARG A 185 -3.91 0.96 -18.32
C ARG A 185 -4.71 0.83 -17.03
N ASN A 186 -6.04 0.93 -17.11
CA ASN A 186 -6.93 0.85 -15.95
C ASN A 186 -6.91 -0.55 -15.34
N SER A 187 -6.82 -1.59 -16.19
CA SER A 187 -6.68 -2.98 -15.77
C SER A 187 -5.38 -3.22 -15.02
N LEU A 188 -4.26 -2.64 -15.46
CA LEU A 188 -2.97 -2.75 -14.77
C LEU A 188 -2.96 -2.00 -13.44
N TRP A 189 -3.58 -0.82 -13.34
CA TRP A 189 -3.76 -0.12 -12.06
C TRP A 189 -4.58 -0.96 -11.08
N MET A 190 -5.67 -1.56 -11.54
CA MET A 190 -6.53 -2.44 -10.75
C MET A 190 -5.77 -3.68 -10.28
N SER A 191 -5.06 -4.36 -11.20
CA SER A 191 -4.26 -5.54 -10.88
C SER A 191 -3.17 -5.21 -9.86
N GLY A 192 -2.43 -4.10 -10.04
CA GLY A 192 -1.41 -3.64 -9.10
C GLY A 192 -1.97 -3.37 -7.70
N GLY A 193 -3.13 -2.70 -7.61
CA GLY A 193 -3.82 -2.48 -6.35
C GLY A 193 -4.24 -3.79 -5.68
N ILE A 194 -4.83 -4.73 -6.42
CA ILE A 194 -5.23 -6.05 -5.90
C ILE A 194 -4.01 -6.85 -5.41
N ILE A 195 -2.91 -6.89 -6.19
CA ILE A 195 -1.67 -7.59 -5.81
C ILE A 195 -1.11 -7.03 -4.50
N LEU A 196 -0.94 -5.70 -4.41
CA LEU A 196 -0.40 -5.07 -3.21
C LEU A 196 -1.31 -5.29 -2.00
N CYS A 197 -2.64 -5.21 -2.17
CA CYS A 197 -3.60 -5.49 -1.10
C CYS A 197 -3.50 -6.94 -0.62
N ALA A 198 -3.52 -7.88 -1.57
CA ALA A 198 -3.45 -9.32 -1.27
C ALA A 198 -2.15 -9.71 -0.56
N LEU A 199 -1.03 -9.05 -0.84
CA LEU A 199 0.27 -9.33 -0.25
C LEU A 199 0.59 -8.48 0.99
N SER A 200 -0.27 -7.51 1.35
CA SER A 200 -0.02 -6.62 2.48
C SER A 200 -0.86 -6.95 3.71
N TYR A 201 -2.19 -7.09 3.57
CA TYR A 201 -3.05 -7.13 4.73
C TYR A 201 -4.36 -7.89 4.48
N TYR A 202 -4.50 -9.08 5.04
CA TYR A 202 -5.65 -9.96 4.80
C TYR A 202 -7.00 -9.38 5.27
N ASN A 203 -7.01 -8.55 6.33
CA ASN A 203 -8.25 -7.89 6.80
C ASN A 203 -8.82 -6.91 5.77
N ALA A 204 -8.01 -6.48 4.79
CA ALA A 204 -8.43 -5.60 3.72
C ALA A 204 -8.99 -6.31 2.48
N TYR A 205 -9.11 -7.64 2.49
CA TYR A 205 -9.62 -8.40 1.33
C TYR A 205 -11.06 -8.02 0.95
N GLY A 206 -11.83 -7.43 1.86
CA GLY A 206 -13.12 -6.83 1.56
C GLY A 206 -13.05 -5.76 0.46
N TYR A 207 -11.95 -4.99 0.39
CA TYR A 207 -11.73 -4.01 -0.68
C TYR A 207 -11.50 -4.69 -2.03
N ILE A 208 -10.82 -5.84 -2.07
CA ILE A 208 -10.65 -6.63 -3.30
C ILE A 208 -12.00 -7.13 -3.80
N VAL A 209 -12.82 -7.69 -2.91
CA VAL A 209 -14.18 -8.16 -3.25
C VAL A 209 -15.02 -7.00 -3.78
N SER A 210 -15.02 -5.85 -3.09
CA SER A 210 -15.73 -4.65 -3.52
C SER A 210 -15.25 -4.15 -4.89
N CYS A 211 -13.93 -4.18 -5.12
CA CYS A 211 -13.33 -3.79 -6.39
C CYS A 211 -13.79 -4.72 -7.54
N ILE A 212 -13.81 -6.03 -7.31
CA ILE A 212 -14.30 -7.02 -8.29
C ILE A 212 -15.78 -6.80 -8.60
N LEU A 213 -16.61 -6.60 -7.57
CA LEU A 213 -18.05 -6.36 -7.76
C LEU A 213 -18.30 -5.08 -8.58
N LEU A 214 -17.61 -3.98 -8.26
CA LEU A 214 -17.74 -2.73 -9.02
C LEU A 214 -17.20 -2.86 -10.44
N PHE A 215 -16.10 -3.61 -10.64
CA PHE A 215 -15.60 -3.96 -11.97
C PHE A 215 -16.67 -4.71 -12.78
N LEU A 216 -17.29 -5.75 -12.22
CA LEU A 216 -18.35 -6.48 -12.90
C LEU A 216 -19.54 -5.59 -13.24
N LEU A 217 -19.97 -4.73 -12.31
CA LEU A 217 -21.08 -3.80 -12.53
C LEU A 217 -20.77 -2.74 -13.62
N SER A 218 -19.50 -2.41 -13.85
CA SER A 218 -19.10 -1.41 -14.86
C SER A 218 -19.43 -1.82 -16.30
N PHE A 219 -19.72 -3.10 -16.56
CA PHE A 219 -20.12 -3.61 -17.90
C PHE A 219 -21.61 -3.59 -18.13
N LEU A 220 -22.41 -3.16 -17.14
CA LEU A 220 -23.85 -3.01 -17.29
C LEU A 220 -24.14 -1.70 -18.02
N GLN A 221 -24.67 -1.80 -19.24
CA GLN A 221 -24.99 -0.66 -20.10
C GLN A 221 -26.51 -0.47 -20.20
N LYS A 222 -26.98 0.75 -20.01
CA LYS A 222 -28.38 1.10 -20.24
C LYS A 222 -28.65 1.28 -21.75
N ARG A 223 -29.66 0.59 -22.27
CA ARG A 223 -30.08 0.75 -23.65
C ARG A 223 -31.03 1.95 -23.81
N GLU A 224 -31.08 2.53 -25.01
CA GLU A 224 -31.95 3.67 -25.32
C GLU A 224 -33.45 3.36 -25.13
N ASN A 225 -33.85 2.10 -25.31
CA ASN A 225 -35.24 1.63 -25.10
C ASN A 225 -35.58 1.29 -23.63
N GLY A 226 -34.75 1.72 -22.67
CA GLY A 226 -35.00 1.56 -21.23
C GLY A 226 -34.55 0.20 -20.65
N GLY A 227 -34.05 -0.72 -21.46
CA GLY A 227 -33.48 -2.01 -21.02
C GLY A 227 -32.01 -1.90 -20.64
N TYR A 228 -31.45 -3.00 -20.13
CA TYR A 228 -30.02 -3.16 -19.86
C TYR A 228 -29.40 -4.20 -20.78
N SER A 229 -28.14 -4.00 -21.13
CA SER A 229 -27.29 -5.00 -21.79
C SER A 229 -25.99 -5.14 -21.01
N TYR A 230 -25.34 -6.29 -21.15
CA TYR A 230 -24.09 -6.58 -20.47
C TYR A 230 -23.00 -6.86 -21.49
N ASP A 231 -21.86 -6.15 -21.39
CA ASP A 231 -20.74 -6.31 -22.31
C ASP A 231 -19.84 -7.48 -21.88
N TRP A 232 -20.30 -8.69 -22.12
CA TRP A 232 -19.61 -9.94 -21.78
C TRP A 232 -18.23 -10.05 -22.44
N LYS A 233 -18.08 -9.55 -23.66
CA LYS A 233 -16.82 -9.67 -24.43
C LYS A 233 -15.70 -8.89 -23.75
N ASN A 234 -15.92 -7.63 -23.41
CA ASN A 234 -14.92 -6.81 -22.74
C ASN A 234 -14.73 -7.24 -21.27
N MET A 235 -15.81 -7.64 -20.59
CA MET A 235 -15.71 -8.18 -19.24
C MET A 235 -14.80 -9.40 -19.18
N LEU A 236 -15.00 -10.40 -20.05
CA LEU A 236 -14.15 -11.59 -20.09
C LEU A 236 -12.72 -11.25 -20.50
N LYS A 237 -12.54 -10.44 -21.54
CA LYS A 237 -11.20 -10.03 -22.01
C LYS A 237 -10.35 -9.40 -20.90
N TYR A 238 -10.89 -8.38 -20.24
CA TYR A 238 -10.14 -7.65 -19.21
C TYR A 238 -10.17 -8.36 -17.85
N GLY A 239 -11.23 -9.10 -17.55
CA GLY A 239 -11.30 -9.95 -16.35
C GLY A 239 -10.22 -11.04 -16.37
N VAL A 240 -10.04 -11.73 -17.49
CA VAL A 240 -8.95 -12.73 -17.66
C VAL A 240 -7.58 -12.07 -17.60
N LEU A 241 -7.40 -10.88 -18.20
CA LEU A 241 -6.15 -10.13 -18.09
C LEU A 241 -5.83 -9.78 -16.64
N ILE A 242 -6.79 -9.21 -15.92
CA ILE A 242 -6.61 -8.83 -14.49
C ILE A 242 -6.31 -10.06 -13.66
N ALA A 243 -7.10 -11.14 -13.81
CA ALA A 243 -6.89 -12.38 -13.08
C ALA A 243 -5.50 -12.99 -13.36
N GLY A 244 -5.07 -13.02 -14.63
CA GLY A 244 -3.75 -13.52 -15.02
C GLY A 244 -2.61 -12.72 -14.41
N VAL A 245 -2.68 -11.38 -14.46
CA VAL A 245 -1.67 -10.50 -13.85
C VAL A 245 -1.65 -10.64 -12.33
N VAL A 246 -2.82 -10.71 -11.69
CA VAL A 246 -2.93 -10.91 -10.24
C VAL A 246 -2.36 -12.26 -9.84
N LEU A 247 -2.75 -13.35 -10.50
CA LEU A 247 -2.22 -14.69 -10.19
C LEU A 247 -0.70 -14.78 -10.39
N ALA A 248 -0.16 -14.14 -11.44
CA ALA A 248 1.29 -14.06 -11.63
C ALA A 248 1.98 -13.29 -10.48
N GLY A 249 1.35 -12.20 -10.00
CA GLY A 249 1.90 -11.38 -8.92
C GLY A 249 1.84 -12.02 -7.53
N ILE A 250 0.78 -12.80 -7.23
CA ILE A 250 0.58 -13.43 -5.92
C ILE A 250 0.94 -14.91 -5.89
N GLY A 251 1.19 -15.57 -7.03
CA GLY A 251 1.39 -17.01 -7.14
C GLY A 251 2.51 -17.55 -6.25
N TRP A 252 3.61 -16.81 -6.14
CA TRP A 252 4.73 -17.16 -5.26
C TRP A 252 4.32 -17.24 -3.76
N TRP A 253 3.33 -16.45 -3.35
CA TRP A 253 2.82 -16.43 -1.99
C TRP A 253 2.13 -17.74 -1.62
N PHE A 254 1.34 -18.31 -2.55
CA PHE A 254 0.71 -19.61 -2.33
C PHE A 254 1.75 -20.73 -2.18
N ILE A 255 2.80 -20.72 -3.02
CA ILE A 255 3.89 -21.69 -2.92
C ILE A 255 4.55 -21.61 -1.55
N ARG A 256 4.87 -20.38 -1.09
CA ARG A 256 5.46 -20.17 0.25
C ARG A 256 4.56 -20.65 1.38
N SER A 257 3.25 -20.51 1.26
CA SER A 257 2.30 -20.87 2.33
C SER A 257 2.14 -22.38 2.50
N TYR A 258 2.65 -23.19 1.56
CA TYR A 258 2.66 -24.64 1.66
C TYR A 258 3.99 -25.22 2.18
N ILE A 259 5.04 -24.43 2.32
CA ILE A 259 6.35 -24.79 2.85
C ILE A 259 6.40 -24.44 4.34
#